data_57248ac7f90039d737e9ba09ab33177e
#
_entry.id   57248ac7f90039d737e9ba09ab33177e
#
_cell.length_a   1.000
_cell.length_b   1.000
_cell.length_c   1.000
_cell.angle_alpha   90.00
_cell.angle_beta   90.00
_cell.angle_gamma   90.00
#
_symmetry.space_group_name_H-M   'P 1'
#
loop_
_entity.id
_entity.type
_entity.pdbx_description
1 polymer ?
#
loop_
_entity_poly.entity_id
_entity_poly.type
_entity_poly.pdbx_seq_one_letter_code
_entity_poly.pdbx_strand_id
1 'polypeptide(L)'
;IPRLTRADLKKEAAPLLNREIETEGVSIVAHEMDTNGIDYLTYLFDVCDILPEDLPYLGILKAVLGYVDTDDHSYAALANEINMYTGGIGSSIGIYPNVKKQGEIGLYYEVRTKVLASRLPDAMRLIKEILLTSHLADEKRIYEILAQLKSRLQAGLSASGHSVAYTRALSYFSTAA
;
A
#
# COMPACT_ATOMS: atom_id res chain seq x y z
N ILE A 1 2.18 -39.13 -3.26
CA ILE A 1 2.04 -37.81 -2.61
C ILE A 1 1.12 -38.02 -1.41
N PRO A 2 1.57 -37.72 -0.17
CA PRO A 2 0.74 -37.87 1.02
C PRO A 2 -0.50 -36.95 0.89
N ARG A 3 -1.67 -37.47 1.25
CA ARG A 3 -2.94 -36.71 1.23
C ARG A 3 -3.26 -36.28 2.65
N LEU A 4 -3.70 -35.04 2.78
CA LEU A 4 -4.21 -34.54 4.05
C LEU A 4 -5.49 -35.30 4.44
N THR A 5 -5.55 -35.69 5.69
CA THR A 5 -6.71 -36.34 6.31
C THR A 5 -7.37 -35.38 7.30
N ARG A 6 -8.58 -35.71 7.75
CA ARG A 6 -9.29 -34.90 8.75
C ARG A 6 -8.51 -34.78 10.08
N ALA A 7 -7.65 -35.76 10.39
CA ALA A 7 -6.82 -35.76 11.58
C ALA A 7 -5.67 -34.73 11.51
N ASP A 8 -5.28 -34.34 10.31
CA ASP A 8 -4.23 -33.33 10.08
C ASP A 8 -4.74 -31.88 10.26
N LEU A 9 -6.07 -31.72 10.36
CA LEU A 9 -6.68 -30.41 10.58
C LEU A 9 -6.61 -30.04 12.07
N LYS A 10 -5.89 -28.95 12.36
CA LYS A 10 -5.87 -28.38 13.71
C LYS A 10 -7.24 -27.76 14.02
N LYS A 11 -7.78 -28.05 15.22
CA LYS A 11 -9.07 -27.49 15.67
C LYS A 11 -9.00 -26.00 15.96
N GLU A 12 -7.82 -25.50 16.31
CA GLU A 12 -7.57 -24.11 16.65
C GLU A 12 -6.62 -23.48 15.65
N ALA A 13 -6.88 -22.24 15.29
CA ALA A 13 -5.96 -21.45 14.50
C ALA A 13 -4.65 -21.23 15.27
N ALA A 14 -3.53 -21.21 14.55
CA ALA A 14 -2.27 -20.82 15.17
C ALA A 14 -2.38 -19.38 15.72
N PRO A 15 -1.86 -19.10 16.94
CA PRO A 15 -1.90 -17.77 17.49
C PRO A 15 -1.11 -16.82 16.59
N LEU A 16 -1.65 -15.61 16.38
CA LEU A 16 -0.89 -14.54 15.74
C LEU A 16 0.12 -14.03 16.79
N LEU A 17 1.39 -14.27 16.51
CA LEU A 17 2.48 -13.77 17.33
C LEU A 17 2.77 -12.34 16.89
N ASN A 18 2.14 -11.37 17.53
CA ASN A 18 2.37 -9.96 17.31
C ASN A 18 2.79 -9.28 18.61
N ARG A 19 3.63 -8.27 18.48
CA ARG A 19 4.07 -7.39 19.55
C ARG A 19 3.74 -5.96 19.17
N GLU A 20 3.00 -5.29 20.05
CA GLU A 20 2.70 -3.87 19.89
C GLU A 20 3.77 -3.05 20.60
N ILE A 21 4.33 -2.08 19.91
CA ILE A 21 5.35 -1.17 20.40
C ILE A 21 4.86 0.25 20.11
N GLU A 22 4.91 1.10 21.10
CA GLU A 22 4.65 2.53 20.92
C GLU A 22 5.96 3.31 21.09
N THR A 23 6.30 4.13 20.11
CA THR A 23 7.48 4.96 20.15
C THR A 23 7.21 6.31 19.50
N GLU A 24 7.50 7.39 20.21
CA GLU A 24 7.32 8.77 19.73
C GLU A 24 5.91 9.04 19.13
N GLY A 25 4.88 8.42 19.70
CA GLY A 25 3.48 8.56 19.24
C GLY A 25 3.14 7.73 18.00
N VAL A 26 4.04 6.85 17.56
CA VAL A 26 3.79 5.91 16.47
C VAL A 26 3.57 4.52 17.05
N SER A 27 2.43 3.90 16.68
CA SER A 27 2.14 2.50 17.01
C SER A 27 2.73 1.58 15.97
N ILE A 28 3.53 0.62 16.42
CA ILE A 28 4.17 -0.39 15.56
C ILE A 28 3.64 -1.77 15.95
N VAL A 29 3.10 -2.50 15.01
CA VAL A 29 2.72 -3.90 15.19
C VAL A 29 3.79 -4.77 14.52
N ALA A 30 4.60 -5.44 15.32
CA ALA A 30 5.65 -6.32 14.85
C ALA A 30 5.19 -7.78 14.87
N HIS A 31 5.35 -8.47 13.75
CA HIS A 31 5.10 -9.92 13.62
C HIS A 31 6.44 -10.63 13.46
N GLU A 32 6.85 -11.34 14.49
CA GLU A 32 8.12 -12.08 14.48
C GLU A 32 7.91 -13.43 13.78
N MET A 33 8.35 -13.50 12.53
CA MET A 33 8.25 -14.68 11.68
C MET A 33 9.60 -14.93 11.01
N ASP A 34 9.90 -16.19 10.73
CA ASP A 34 11.06 -16.54 9.89
C ASP A 34 10.75 -16.18 8.43
N THR A 35 11.41 -15.15 7.94
CA THR A 35 11.23 -14.59 6.59
C THR A 35 12.49 -14.74 5.74
N ASN A 36 13.44 -15.59 6.16
CA ASN A 36 14.75 -15.75 5.52
C ASN A 36 15.51 -14.42 5.34
N GLY A 37 15.43 -13.54 6.36
CA GLY A 37 16.14 -12.26 6.38
C GLY A 37 15.53 -11.16 5.50
N ILE A 38 14.25 -11.28 5.16
CA ILE A 38 13.50 -10.25 4.44
C ILE A 38 12.52 -9.59 5.41
N ASP A 39 12.61 -8.28 5.56
CA ASP A 39 11.67 -7.47 6.30
C ASP A 39 10.54 -6.99 5.37
N TYR A 40 9.30 -7.11 5.84
CA TYR A 40 8.10 -6.60 5.18
C TYR A 40 7.57 -5.44 6.00
N LEU A 41 7.55 -4.25 5.41
CA LEU A 41 7.12 -3.02 6.07
C LEU A 41 5.82 -2.52 5.42
N THR A 42 4.89 -2.11 6.26
CA THR A 42 3.68 -1.39 5.83
C THR A 42 3.51 -0.17 6.72
N TYR A 43 3.56 1.01 6.12
CA TYR A 43 3.21 2.26 6.78
C TYR A 43 1.73 2.54 6.50
N LEU A 44 0.98 2.81 7.56
CA LEU A 44 -0.45 3.11 7.50
C LEU A 44 -0.65 4.56 7.92
N PHE A 45 -1.11 5.39 7.01
CA PHE A 45 -1.49 6.77 7.29
C PHE A 45 -3.01 6.83 7.34
N ASP A 46 -3.57 7.15 8.51
CA ASP A 46 -5.01 7.31 8.66
C ASP A 46 -5.48 8.52 7.83
N VAL A 47 -6.47 8.29 6.98
CA VAL A 47 -7.06 9.29 6.10
C VAL A 47 -8.60 9.30 6.21
N CYS A 48 -9.13 8.83 7.36
CA CYS A 48 -10.58 8.78 7.59
C CYS A 48 -11.24 10.16 7.57
N ASP A 49 -10.50 11.22 7.90
CA ASP A 49 -11.01 12.60 7.95
C ASP A 49 -10.97 13.31 6.58
N ILE A 50 -10.52 12.63 5.52
CA ILE A 50 -10.50 13.23 4.19
C ILE A 50 -11.92 13.42 3.66
N LEU A 51 -12.17 14.55 3.01
CA LEU A 51 -13.49 14.82 2.43
C LEU A 51 -13.76 13.88 1.24
N PRO A 52 -15.01 13.45 1.03
CA PRO A 52 -15.36 12.55 -0.08
C PRO A 52 -14.95 13.09 -1.46
N GLU A 53 -15.00 14.40 -1.66
CA GLU A 53 -14.56 15.06 -2.88
C GLU A 53 -13.06 14.97 -3.14
N ASP A 54 -12.26 14.78 -2.07
CA ASP A 54 -10.80 14.68 -2.15
C ASP A 54 -10.30 13.22 -2.30
N LEU A 55 -11.15 12.22 -2.08
CA LEU A 55 -10.79 10.80 -2.24
C LEU A 55 -10.15 10.47 -3.60
N PRO A 56 -10.60 11.01 -4.75
CA PRO A 56 -9.95 10.75 -6.03
C PRO A 56 -8.48 11.20 -6.07
N TYR A 57 -8.11 12.24 -5.31
CA TYR A 57 -6.72 12.73 -5.25
C TYR A 57 -5.80 11.75 -4.53
N LEU A 58 -6.29 10.95 -3.57
CA LEU A 58 -5.51 9.83 -3.01
C LEU A 58 -5.15 8.80 -4.08
N GLY A 59 -6.07 8.53 -5.00
CA GLY A 59 -5.82 7.64 -6.14
C GLY A 59 -4.75 8.20 -7.09
N ILE A 60 -4.73 9.53 -7.30
CA ILE A 60 -3.71 10.22 -8.07
C ILE A 60 -2.37 10.19 -7.32
N LEU A 61 -2.36 10.56 -6.04
CA LEU A 61 -1.16 10.54 -5.20
C LEU A 61 -0.48 9.16 -5.22
N LYS A 62 -1.26 8.08 -5.09
CA LYS A 62 -0.78 6.71 -5.22
C LYS A 62 -0.09 6.43 -6.56
N ALA A 63 -0.53 7.07 -7.63
CA ALA A 63 0.03 6.87 -8.97
C ALA A 63 1.27 7.73 -9.23
N VAL A 64 1.45 8.81 -8.48
CA VAL A 64 2.50 9.82 -8.69
C VAL A 64 3.71 9.59 -7.80
N LEU A 65 3.50 9.25 -6.51
CA LEU A 65 4.59 9.02 -5.55
C LEU A 65 5.52 7.88 -6.01
N GLY A 66 6.82 8.17 -6.03
CA GLY A 66 7.86 7.27 -6.53
C GLY A 66 8.06 7.32 -8.06
N TYR A 67 7.29 8.15 -8.80
CA TYR A 67 7.38 8.30 -10.25
C TYR A 67 7.66 9.73 -10.72
N VAL A 68 7.88 10.65 -9.80
CA VAL A 68 8.35 12.03 -10.03
C VAL A 68 9.73 12.22 -9.43
N ASP A 69 10.40 13.29 -9.82
CA ASP A 69 11.66 13.68 -9.23
C ASP A 69 11.50 14.03 -7.75
N THR A 70 12.57 13.87 -7.00
CA THR A 70 12.70 14.27 -5.59
C THR A 70 13.81 15.31 -5.47
N ASP A 71 14.07 15.80 -4.27
CA ASP A 71 15.21 16.71 -4.04
C ASP A 71 16.55 16.03 -4.31
N ASP A 72 16.66 14.72 -4.07
CA ASP A 72 17.92 13.98 -4.15
C ASP A 72 18.07 13.22 -5.48
N HIS A 73 16.98 12.81 -6.13
CA HIS A 73 17.03 11.95 -7.30
C HIS A 73 16.03 12.37 -8.39
N SER A 74 16.46 12.26 -9.66
CA SER A 74 15.48 12.17 -10.75
C SER A 74 14.65 10.89 -10.63
N TYR A 75 13.42 10.87 -11.17
CA TYR A 75 12.56 9.70 -11.10
C TYR A 75 13.21 8.42 -11.66
N ALA A 76 14.08 8.55 -12.66
CA ALA A 76 14.79 7.42 -13.23
C ALA A 76 15.90 6.90 -12.29
N ALA A 77 16.64 7.80 -11.65
CA ALA A 77 17.64 7.45 -10.64
C ALA A 77 16.98 6.85 -9.40
N LEU A 78 15.86 7.44 -8.95
CA LEU A 78 15.06 6.93 -7.84
C LEU A 78 14.57 5.50 -8.10
N ALA A 79 14.06 5.22 -9.31
CA ALA A 79 13.64 3.88 -9.69
C ALA A 79 14.81 2.87 -9.65
N ASN A 80 16.00 3.27 -10.04
CA ASN A 80 17.20 2.43 -9.96
C ASN A 80 17.59 2.15 -8.49
N GLU A 81 17.57 3.18 -7.63
CA GLU A 81 17.84 3.04 -6.19
C GLU A 81 16.84 2.09 -5.53
N ILE A 82 15.54 2.26 -5.81
CA ILE A 82 14.47 1.37 -5.30
C ILE A 82 14.75 -0.08 -5.71
N ASN A 83 15.07 -0.32 -6.98
CA ASN A 83 15.33 -1.68 -7.48
C ASN A 83 16.62 -2.28 -6.94
N MET A 84 17.61 -1.46 -6.63
CA MET A 84 18.93 -1.91 -6.11
C MET A 84 18.84 -2.32 -4.63
N TYR A 85 18.09 -1.57 -3.82
CA TYR A 85 18.10 -1.73 -2.37
C TYR A 85 16.86 -2.38 -1.80
N THR A 86 15.77 -2.45 -2.55
CA THR A 86 14.50 -2.99 -2.07
C THR A 86 13.89 -3.97 -3.05
N GLY A 87 12.87 -4.70 -2.62
CA GLY A 87 12.03 -5.49 -3.51
C GLY A 87 10.84 -4.69 -4.08
N GLY A 88 10.99 -3.35 -4.14
CA GLY A 88 9.98 -2.40 -4.59
C GLY A 88 9.36 -1.62 -3.44
N ILE A 89 9.00 -0.35 -3.72
CA ILE A 89 8.21 0.51 -2.85
C ILE A 89 6.92 0.81 -3.60
N GLY A 90 5.79 0.57 -2.98
CA GLY A 90 4.48 0.80 -3.61
C GLY A 90 3.47 1.38 -2.64
N SER A 91 2.51 2.12 -3.20
CA SER A 91 1.41 2.72 -2.43
C SER A 91 0.08 2.06 -2.78
N SER A 92 -0.80 1.95 -1.78
CA SER A 92 -2.17 1.46 -1.92
C SER A 92 -3.13 2.22 -1.01
N ILE A 93 -4.41 2.05 -1.24
CA ILE A 93 -5.45 2.52 -0.32
C ILE A 93 -6.07 1.28 0.30
N GLY A 94 -6.02 1.19 1.62
CA GLY A 94 -6.58 0.10 2.41
C GLY A 94 -7.87 0.53 3.09
N ILE A 95 -8.88 -0.33 3.02
CA ILE A 95 -10.15 -0.16 3.73
C ILE A 95 -10.31 -1.35 4.66
N TYR A 96 -10.37 -1.09 5.96
CA TYR A 96 -10.42 -2.12 6.98
C TYR A 96 -11.70 -1.98 7.80
N PRO A 97 -12.63 -2.94 7.65
CA PRO A 97 -13.83 -2.94 8.50
C PRO A 97 -13.46 -3.28 9.95
N ASN A 98 -14.05 -2.58 10.90
CA ASN A 98 -13.89 -2.89 12.31
C ASN A 98 -14.64 -4.17 12.67
N VAL A 99 -13.92 -5.22 13.02
CA VAL A 99 -14.50 -6.54 13.36
C VAL A 99 -15.40 -6.47 14.61
N LYS A 100 -15.10 -5.55 15.54
CA LYS A 100 -15.83 -5.42 16.80
C LYS A 100 -17.02 -4.46 16.73
N LYS A 101 -17.01 -3.53 15.75
CA LYS A 101 -18.02 -2.48 15.63
C LYS A 101 -18.51 -2.43 14.18
N GLN A 102 -19.68 -3.04 13.98
CA GLN A 102 -20.30 -3.08 12.66
C GLN A 102 -20.57 -1.66 12.13
N GLY A 103 -20.16 -1.41 10.88
CA GLY A 103 -20.34 -0.11 10.21
C GLY A 103 -19.19 0.88 10.39
N GLU A 104 -18.27 0.63 11.31
CA GLU A 104 -17.02 1.42 11.36
C GLU A 104 -16.00 0.85 10.38
N ILE A 105 -15.35 1.75 9.64
CA ILE A 105 -14.25 1.42 8.72
C ILE A 105 -13.05 2.31 9.02
N GLY A 106 -11.85 1.76 8.88
CA GLY A 106 -10.61 2.53 8.81
C GLY A 106 -10.22 2.68 7.35
N LEU A 107 -9.88 3.89 6.95
CA LEU A 107 -9.35 4.21 5.63
C LEU A 107 -7.89 4.64 5.78
N TYR A 108 -6.99 3.96 5.08
CA TYR A 108 -5.56 4.20 5.18
C TYR A 108 -4.92 4.39 3.81
N TYR A 109 -4.06 5.40 3.72
CA TYR A 109 -3.06 5.44 2.67
C TYR A 109 -1.88 4.59 3.11
N GLU A 110 -1.51 3.62 2.30
CA GLU A 110 -0.50 2.63 2.67
C GLU A 110 0.73 2.77 1.80
N VAL A 111 1.91 2.69 2.43
CA VAL A 111 3.19 2.54 1.73
C VAL A 111 3.81 1.23 2.16
N ARG A 112 4.11 0.38 1.20
CA ARG A 112 4.61 -0.97 1.43
C ARG A 112 5.94 -1.20 0.76
N THR A 113 6.82 -1.90 1.45
CA THR A 113 8.07 -2.40 0.86
C THR A 113 8.43 -3.75 1.46
N LYS A 114 9.26 -4.48 0.74
CA LYS A 114 10.02 -5.62 1.24
C LYS A 114 11.50 -5.35 1.00
N VAL A 115 12.32 -5.70 1.96
CA VAL A 115 13.74 -5.37 1.91
C VAL A 115 14.56 -6.42 2.66
N LEU A 116 15.79 -6.67 2.25
CA LEU A 116 16.72 -7.44 3.07
C LEU A 116 16.97 -6.70 4.40
N ALA A 117 16.96 -7.40 5.53
CA ALA A 117 17.16 -6.82 6.86
C ALA A 117 18.42 -5.94 6.94
N SER A 118 19.49 -6.33 6.24
CA SER A 118 20.73 -5.54 6.14
C SER A 118 20.59 -4.24 5.36
N ARG A 119 19.53 -4.07 4.57
CA ARG A 119 19.21 -2.89 3.74
C ARG A 119 18.03 -2.08 4.24
N LEU A 120 17.54 -2.39 5.44
CA LEU A 120 16.44 -1.67 6.06
C LEU A 120 16.66 -0.14 6.12
N PRO A 121 17.87 0.37 6.49
CA PRO A 121 18.13 1.81 6.51
C PRO A 121 17.97 2.47 5.12
N ASP A 122 18.37 1.77 4.04
CA ASP A 122 18.21 2.27 2.67
C ASP A 122 16.74 2.39 2.29
N ALA A 123 15.93 1.38 2.61
CA ALA A 123 14.49 1.40 2.37
C ALA A 123 13.81 2.56 3.11
N MET A 124 14.15 2.77 4.39
CA MET A 124 13.58 3.87 5.19
C MET A 124 13.97 5.24 4.63
N ARG A 125 15.23 5.41 4.19
CA ARG A 125 15.70 6.63 3.53
C ARG A 125 14.89 6.92 2.27
N LEU A 126 14.74 5.93 1.39
CA LEU A 126 14.00 6.07 0.13
C LEU A 126 12.51 6.36 0.36
N ILE A 127 11.86 5.70 1.33
CA ILE A 127 10.47 5.98 1.67
C ILE A 127 10.32 7.41 2.18
N LYS A 128 11.21 7.85 3.07
CA LYS A 128 11.21 9.22 3.60
C LYS A 128 11.37 10.24 2.47
N GLU A 129 12.31 10.02 1.57
CA GLU A 129 12.55 10.87 0.40
C GLU A 129 11.30 10.97 -0.48
N ILE A 130 10.70 9.82 -0.87
CA ILE A 130 9.50 9.77 -1.69
C ILE A 130 8.34 10.54 -1.03
N LEU A 131 8.15 10.38 0.28
CA LEU A 131 7.00 10.97 0.97
C LEU A 131 7.17 12.47 1.24
N LEU A 132 8.39 12.94 1.45
CA LEU A 132 8.63 14.31 1.92
C LEU A 132 9.20 15.26 0.87
N THR A 133 9.87 14.74 -0.18
CA THR A 133 10.61 15.56 -1.12
C THR A 133 10.21 15.35 -2.58
N SER A 134 9.10 14.63 -2.86
CA SER A 134 8.59 14.47 -4.23
C SER A 134 8.14 15.79 -4.84
N HIS A 135 8.56 16.08 -6.06
CA HIS A 135 8.22 17.29 -6.80
C HIS A 135 6.82 17.18 -7.41
N LEU A 136 5.79 17.48 -6.59
CA LEU A 136 4.38 17.40 -7.00
C LEU A 136 3.92 18.62 -7.83
N ALA A 137 4.79 19.56 -8.11
CA ALA A 137 4.50 20.72 -8.95
C ALA A 137 4.98 20.57 -10.41
N ASP A 138 5.59 19.45 -10.79
CA ASP A 138 5.97 19.16 -12.17
C ASP A 138 4.73 18.77 -13.00
N GLU A 139 4.05 19.78 -13.53
CA GLU A 139 2.82 19.61 -14.32
C GLU A 139 3.01 18.68 -15.51
N LYS A 140 4.14 18.78 -16.21
CA LYS A 140 4.45 17.95 -17.38
C LYS A 140 4.54 16.48 -17.00
N ARG A 141 5.31 16.19 -15.97
CA ARG A 141 5.51 14.82 -15.51
C ARG A 141 4.23 14.22 -14.95
N ILE A 142 3.49 14.99 -14.16
CA ILE A 142 2.19 14.57 -13.63
C ILE A 142 1.21 14.29 -14.77
N TYR A 143 1.15 15.15 -15.78
CA TYR A 143 0.29 14.91 -16.95
C TYR A 143 0.62 13.59 -17.67
N GLU A 144 1.92 13.29 -17.87
CA GLU A 144 2.35 12.01 -18.47
C GLU A 144 1.86 10.81 -17.64
N ILE A 145 2.03 10.86 -16.32
CA ILE A 145 1.58 9.80 -15.41
C ILE A 145 0.07 9.63 -15.46
N LEU A 146 -0.69 10.73 -15.43
CA LEU A 146 -2.15 10.71 -15.49
C LEU A 146 -2.67 10.20 -16.83
N ALA A 147 -2.02 10.53 -17.94
CA ALA A 147 -2.36 10.01 -19.26
C ALA A 147 -2.17 8.49 -19.32
N GLN A 148 -1.08 7.97 -18.76
CA GLN A 148 -0.84 6.53 -18.64
C GLN A 148 -1.86 5.86 -17.72
N LEU A 149 -2.17 6.48 -16.57
CA LEU A 149 -3.17 5.99 -15.63
C LEU A 149 -4.54 5.88 -16.30
N LYS A 150 -4.97 6.95 -17.00
CA LYS A 150 -6.22 6.97 -17.77
C LYS A 150 -6.30 5.82 -18.76
N SER A 151 -5.25 5.64 -19.56
CA SER A 151 -5.20 4.56 -20.57
C SER A 151 -5.30 3.18 -19.93
N ARG A 152 -4.61 2.98 -18.81
CA ARG A 152 -4.67 1.73 -18.03
C ARG A 152 -6.05 1.46 -17.46
N LEU A 153 -6.70 2.48 -16.89
CA LEU A 153 -8.06 2.36 -16.37
C LEU A 153 -9.07 2.06 -17.46
N GLN A 154 -8.96 2.70 -18.61
CA GLN A 154 -9.83 2.44 -19.77
C GLN A 154 -9.66 0.98 -20.28
N ALA A 155 -8.43 0.49 -20.40
CA ALA A 155 -8.18 -0.90 -20.74
C ALA A 155 -8.73 -1.86 -19.68
N GLY A 156 -8.59 -1.52 -18.37
CA GLY A 156 -9.12 -2.27 -17.26
C GLY A 156 -10.65 -2.39 -17.29
N LEU A 157 -11.36 -1.31 -17.64
CA LEU A 157 -12.82 -1.32 -17.79
C LEU A 157 -13.27 -2.34 -18.84
N SER A 158 -12.57 -2.41 -19.97
CA SER A 158 -12.88 -3.38 -21.04
C SER A 158 -12.53 -4.82 -20.65
N ALA A 159 -11.40 -5.02 -19.97
CA ALA A 159 -10.93 -6.36 -19.61
C ALA A 159 -11.64 -6.96 -18.38
N SER A 160 -12.09 -6.12 -17.44
CA SER A 160 -12.61 -6.52 -16.13
C SER A 160 -13.94 -5.81 -15.77
N GLY A 161 -14.79 -5.57 -16.79
CA GLY A 161 -16.07 -4.87 -16.60
C GLY A 161 -16.99 -5.51 -15.57
N HIS A 162 -16.96 -6.83 -15.42
CA HIS A 162 -17.70 -7.55 -14.39
C HIS A 162 -17.27 -7.15 -12.96
N SER A 163 -15.97 -6.96 -12.73
CA SER A 163 -15.46 -6.53 -11.41
C SER A 163 -15.87 -5.09 -11.09
N VAL A 164 -15.85 -4.21 -12.10
CA VAL A 164 -16.31 -2.83 -11.94
C VAL A 164 -17.81 -2.77 -11.63
N ALA A 165 -18.62 -3.55 -12.37
CA ALA A 165 -20.06 -3.67 -12.12
C ALA A 165 -20.37 -4.22 -10.73
N TYR A 166 -19.62 -5.24 -10.29
CA TYR A 166 -19.74 -5.82 -8.96
C TYR A 166 -19.42 -4.79 -7.86
N THR A 167 -18.28 -4.10 -7.95
CA THR A 167 -17.90 -3.06 -6.99
C THR A 167 -18.96 -1.95 -6.96
N ARG A 168 -19.45 -1.52 -8.12
CA ARG A 168 -20.52 -0.52 -8.19
C ARG A 168 -21.81 -0.98 -7.54
N ALA A 169 -22.20 -2.25 -7.71
CA ALA A 169 -23.36 -2.80 -7.06
C ALA A 169 -23.18 -2.89 -5.54
N LEU A 170 -22.00 -3.30 -5.07
CA LEU A 170 -21.70 -3.35 -3.62
C LEU A 170 -21.76 -1.98 -2.95
N SER A 171 -21.38 -0.92 -3.66
CA SER A 171 -21.36 0.46 -3.10
C SER A 171 -22.76 0.96 -2.67
N TYR A 172 -23.84 0.29 -3.08
CA TYR A 172 -25.19 0.58 -2.57
C TYR A 172 -25.48 -0.04 -1.20
N PHE A 173 -24.68 -1.02 -0.79
CA PHE A 173 -24.93 -1.80 0.44
C PHE A 173 -23.78 -1.68 1.45
N SER A 174 -22.62 -1.18 1.02
CA SER A 174 -21.43 -1.10 1.85
C SER A 174 -20.71 0.21 1.60
N THR A 175 -20.40 0.92 2.68
CA THR A 175 -19.56 2.12 2.65
C THR A 175 -18.09 1.80 2.37
N ALA A 176 -17.68 0.54 2.47
CA ALA A 176 -16.33 0.07 2.20
C ALA A 176 -16.10 -0.34 0.72
N ALA A 177 -17.13 -0.30 -0.13
CA ALA A 177 -17.08 -0.80 -1.52
C ALA A 177 -16.90 0.29 -2.58
#